data_beb78d2c66a1a09ddb2cedd1c55de069
#
_entry.id   beb78d2c66a1a09ddb2cedd1c55de069
#
_cell.length_a   1.000
_cell.length_b   1.000
_cell.length_c   1.000
_cell.angle_alpha   90.00
_cell.angle_beta   90.00
_cell.angle_gamma   90.00
#
_symmetry.space_group_name_H-M   'P 1'
#
loop_
_entity.id
_entity.type
_entity.pdbx_description
1 polymer ?
#
loop_
_entity_poly.entity_id
_entity_poly.type
_entity_poly.pdbx_seq_one_letter_code
_entity_poly.pdbx_strand_id
1 'polypeptide(L)'
;FNNFNPCGSSSGSAVAVASGIVDIAIGTETNGSISCPSSINGIVGMKPTVGLVSRSGIIPISKTQDTAGPMGKSVKLVAKTLEVISGYDPDDPATSRIPDNFIFDFSSDLENASLEGKRFGLLDSNNSSDEVKRLHNVLIKFIESRGGLVIRFDDFRRYPGDDEYFLLKYEFKHGLERYLADANSQMKTLKEIIEFNEVNKEKTMPFFDQGIFYSSLELSEEHERYKKALQVLMETKNQSLNILNKYKLDAFVGLTRGPAWRIDYNGGDMVAAEEVPSFGSGGFAAIAGLPHITIPFFQIAKFPIGVSLIGEEWSEKKLIELAYVFEQENEF
;
A
#
# COMPACT_ATOMS: atom_id res chain seq x y z
N PHE A 1 -18.61 15.50 -2.06
CA PHE A 1 -17.37 14.93 -2.60
C PHE A 1 -17.56 14.07 -3.87
N ASN A 2 -18.77 14.07 -4.49
CA ASN A 2 -19.12 13.15 -5.60
C ASN A 2 -18.28 13.33 -6.89
N ASN A 3 -17.38 14.29 -6.94
CA ASN A 3 -16.57 14.60 -8.13
C ASN A 3 -15.07 14.38 -7.89
N PHE A 4 -14.67 13.78 -6.77
CA PHE A 4 -13.29 13.52 -6.43
C PHE A 4 -13.00 12.03 -6.37
N ASN A 5 -11.83 11.64 -6.87
CA ASN A 5 -11.39 10.27 -6.87
C ASN A 5 -11.02 9.84 -5.44
N PRO A 6 -11.62 8.75 -4.90
CA PRO A 6 -11.29 8.22 -3.58
C PRO A 6 -9.96 7.43 -3.56
N CYS A 7 -9.23 7.42 -4.67
CA CYS A 7 -8.15 6.49 -4.95
C CYS A 7 -8.61 5.02 -4.93
N GLY A 8 -7.75 4.10 -5.32
CA GLY A 8 -8.04 2.67 -5.43
C GLY A 8 -6.79 1.80 -5.21
N SER A 9 -7.00 0.53 -5.32
CA SER A 9 -8.22 -0.20 -5.77
C SER A 9 -9.21 -0.48 -4.64
N SER A 10 -8.85 -0.39 -3.35
CA SER A 10 -9.77 -0.60 -2.21
C SER A 10 -10.69 0.61 -1.94
N SER A 11 -11.16 1.27 -3.00
CA SER A 11 -12.00 2.48 -2.91
C SER A 11 -13.27 2.26 -2.09
N GLY A 12 -13.99 1.16 -2.35
CA GLY A 12 -15.23 0.84 -1.65
C GLY A 12 -15.02 0.63 -0.15
N SER A 13 -13.97 -0.08 0.24
CA SER A 13 -13.59 -0.30 1.64
C SER A 13 -13.29 1.02 2.35
N ALA A 14 -12.46 1.88 1.73
CA ALA A 14 -12.11 3.17 2.29
C ALA A 14 -13.34 4.09 2.46
N VAL A 15 -14.16 4.21 1.43
CA VAL A 15 -15.36 5.05 1.44
C VAL A 15 -16.38 4.54 2.48
N ALA A 16 -16.58 3.23 2.60
CA ALA A 16 -17.48 2.65 3.60
C ALA A 16 -17.09 3.01 5.04
N VAL A 17 -15.77 2.96 5.34
CA VAL A 17 -15.24 3.35 6.65
C VAL A 17 -15.34 4.87 6.85
N ALA A 18 -14.88 5.67 5.89
CA ALA A 18 -14.84 7.13 5.99
C ALA A 18 -16.26 7.74 6.11
N SER A 19 -17.26 7.14 5.43
CA SER A 19 -18.65 7.58 5.52
C SER A 19 -19.40 7.06 6.76
N GLY A 20 -18.77 6.23 7.59
CA GLY A 20 -19.36 5.70 8.81
C GLY A 20 -20.35 4.56 8.60
N ILE A 21 -20.39 3.94 7.41
CA ILE A 21 -21.22 2.75 7.15
C ILE A 21 -20.72 1.57 7.98
N VAL A 22 -19.41 1.43 8.08
CA VAL A 22 -18.73 0.44 8.93
C VAL A 22 -17.57 1.08 9.69
N ASP A 23 -17.09 0.45 10.77
CA ASP A 23 -15.94 0.93 11.53
C ASP A 23 -14.62 0.38 11.00
N ILE A 24 -14.67 -0.76 10.32
CA ILE A 24 -13.55 -1.50 9.77
C ILE A 24 -13.95 -2.19 8.46
N ALA A 25 -13.03 -2.25 7.51
CA ALA A 25 -13.14 -3.02 6.27
C ALA A 25 -11.81 -3.68 5.95
N ILE A 26 -11.82 -4.65 5.03
CA ILE A 26 -10.61 -5.24 4.49
C ILE A 26 -10.36 -4.65 3.11
N GLY A 27 -9.11 -4.26 2.88
CA GLY A 27 -8.59 -3.90 1.57
C GLY A 27 -7.55 -4.89 1.09
N THR A 28 -7.15 -4.76 -0.17
CA THR A 28 -5.99 -5.46 -0.74
C THR A 28 -5.02 -4.46 -1.35
N GLU A 29 -3.75 -4.76 -1.31
CA GLU A 29 -2.73 -3.93 -1.93
C GLU A 29 -1.71 -4.77 -2.69
N THR A 30 -1.50 -4.39 -3.94
CA THR A 30 -0.34 -4.78 -4.74
C THR A 30 0.68 -3.67 -4.70
N ASN A 31 0.26 -2.42 -5.00
CA ASN A 31 1.06 -1.20 -4.84
C ASN A 31 0.12 0.01 -4.65
N GLY A 32 -0.02 0.48 -3.43
CA GLY A 32 -0.82 1.65 -3.09
C GLY A 32 -2.29 1.40 -2.78
N SER A 33 -2.82 0.20 -3.02
CA SER A 33 -4.29 -0.04 -3.05
C SER A 33 -4.99 -0.11 -1.68
N ILE A 34 -4.27 -0.10 -0.57
CA ILE A 34 -4.75 0.17 0.80
C ILE A 34 -4.33 1.58 1.21
N SER A 35 -3.04 1.88 1.04
CA SER A 35 -2.43 3.09 1.56
C SER A 35 -2.97 4.36 0.89
N CYS A 36 -3.11 4.38 -0.44
CA CYS A 36 -3.65 5.53 -1.15
C CYS A 36 -5.11 5.84 -0.78
N PRO A 37 -6.07 4.90 -0.91
CA PRO A 37 -7.44 5.19 -0.53
C PRO A 37 -7.61 5.51 0.96
N SER A 38 -6.80 4.91 1.86
CA SER A 38 -6.81 5.28 3.28
C SER A 38 -6.38 6.72 3.52
N SER A 39 -5.27 7.15 2.89
CA SER A 39 -4.77 8.53 2.97
C SER A 39 -5.80 9.53 2.48
N ILE A 40 -6.36 9.30 1.30
CA ILE A 40 -7.27 10.24 0.62
C ILE A 40 -8.64 10.33 1.29
N ASN A 41 -9.10 9.25 1.92
CA ASN A 41 -10.39 9.24 2.64
C ASN A 41 -10.24 9.53 4.15
N GLY A 42 -9.03 9.79 4.64
CA GLY A 42 -8.80 10.18 6.03
C GLY A 42 -9.07 9.07 7.04
N ILE A 43 -8.68 7.85 6.72
CA ILE A 43 -8.77 6.68 7.59
C ILE A 43 -7.41 6.02 7.79
N VAL A 44 -7.30 5.14 8.79
CA VAL A 44 -6.11 4.33 9.00
C VAL A 44 -6.14 3.12 8.09
N GLY A 45 -5.01 2.82 7.41
CA GLY A 45 -4.86 1.62 6.59
C GLY A 45 -3.53 0.92 6.86
N MET A 46 -3.58 -0.40 7.00
CA MET A 46 -2.40 -1.23 7.21
C MET A 46 -2.22 -2.21 6.06
N LYS A 47 -1.12 -2.06 5.33
CA LYS A 47 -0.57 -3.07 4.43
C LYS A 47 0.44 -3.88 5.23
N PRO A 48 0.14 -5.11 5.65
CA PRO A 48 1.11 -5.91 6.41
C PRO A 48 2.26 -6.42 5.51
N THR A 49 3.22 -7.07 6.13
CA THR A 49 4.24 -7.87 5.45
C THR A 49 3.57 -8.89 4.53
N VAL A 50 4.06 -9.03 3.30
CA VAL A 50 3.53 -10.04 2.36
C VAL A 50 3.69 -11.44 2.97
N GLY A 51 2.57 -12.13 3.16
CA GLY A 51 2.48 -13.44 3.80
C GLY A 51 2.07 -13.41 5.27
N LEU A 52 1.90 -12.25 5.93
CA LEU A 52 1.32 -12.21 7.28
C LEU A 52 -0.18 -12.55 7.27
N VAL A 53 -0.87 -12.12 6.23
CA VAL A 53 -2.30 -12.43 5.99
C VAL A 53 -2.40 -13.29 4.74
N SER A 54 -3.19 -14.36 4.81
CA SER A 54 -3.44 -15.24 3.67
C SER A 54 -4.11 -14.49 2.52
N ARG A 55 -3.75 -14.88 1.29
CA ARG A 55 -4.35 -14.39 0.03
C ARG A 55 -5.23 -15.45 -0.63
N SER A 56 -5.45 -16.57 0.03
CA SER A 56 -6.35 -17.63 -0.46
C SER A 56 -7.75 -17.06 -0.69
N GLY A 57 -8.33 -17.33 -1.86
CA GLY A 57 -9.64 -16.80 -2.25
C GLY A 57 -9.64 -15.33 -2.71
N ILE A 58 -8.51 -14.63 -2.71
CA ILE A 58 -8.38 -13.26 -3.24
C ILE A 58 -8.01 -13.34 -4.73
N ILE A 59 -8.70 -12.56 -5.56
CA ILE A 59 -8.36 -12.44 -6.99
C ILE A 59 -6.98 -11.78 -7.10
N PRO A 60 -5.97 -12.47 -7.70
CA PRO A 60 -4.60 -11.98 -7.66
C PRO A 60 -4.31 -10.92 -8.73
N ILE A 61 -3.36 -10.04 -8.40
CA ILE A 61 -2.59 -9.28 -9.38
C ILE A 61 -1.16 -9.82 -9.40
N SER A 62 -0.52 -9.92 -8.24
CA SER A 62 0.88 -10.34 -8.14
C SER A 62 1.12 -11.24 -6.93
N LYS A 63 1.60 -12.46 -7.17
CA LYS A 63 2.02 -13.36 -6.09
C LYS A 63 3.17 -12.80 -5.24
N THR A 64 3.95 -11.87 -5.82
CA THR A 64 5.13 -11.27 -5.18
C THR A 64 4.75 -10.11 -4.25
N GLN A 65 3.72 -9.33 -4.59
CA GLN A 65 3.40 -8.07 -3.90
C GLN A 65 2.04 -8.07 -3.21
N ASP A 66 1.07 -8.89 -3.64
CA ASP A 66 -0.28 -8.86 -3.09
C ASP A 66 -0.31 -9.17 -1.59
N THR A 67 -1.12 -8.41 -0.88
CA THR A 67 -1.49 -8.66 0.51
C THR A 67 -2.89 -8.13 0.80
N ALA A 68 -3.55 -8.70 1.80
CA ALA A 68 -4.76 -8.13 2.38
C ALA A 68 -4.41 -7.41 3.69
N GLY A 69 -5.21 -6.40 4.04
CA GLY A 69 -5.01 -5.70 5.30
C GLY A 69 -6.21 -4.87 5.73
N PRO A 70 -6.29 -4.52 7.02
CA PRO A 70 -7.39 -3.77 7.58
C PRO A 70 -7.33 -2.27 7.24
N MET A 71 -8.50 -1.70 7.04
CA MET A 71 -8.76 -0.27 6.82
C MET A 71 -9.83 0.16 7.83
N GLY A 72 -9.54 1.10 8.72
CA GLY A 72 -10.40 1.39 9.86
C GLY A 72 -10.37 2.84 10.35
N LYS A 73 -11.30 3.16 11.24
CA LYS A 73 -11.42 4.50 11.85
C LYS A 73 -10.30 4.81 12.85
N SER A 74 -9.61 3.80 13.39
CA SER A 74 -8.55 4.01 14.36
C SER A 74 -7.48 2.94 14.29
N VAL A 75 -6.27 3.29 14.74
CA VAL A 75 -5.13 2.38 14.83
C VAL A 75 -5.47 1.16 15.68
N LYS A 76 -6.17 1.34 16.79
CA LYS A 76 -6.57 0.23 17.70
C LYS A 76 -7.51 -0.76 17.01
N LEU A 77 -8.46 -0.30 16.18
CA LEU A 77 -9.35 -1.18 15.41
C LEU A 77 -8.58 -1.94 14.32
N VAL A 78 -7.68 -1.25 13.63
CA VAL A 78 -6.80 -1.85 12.63
C VAL A 78 -5.92 -2.93 13.25
N ALA A 79 -5.30 -2.65 14.41
CA ALA A 79 -4.49 -3.61 15.15
C ALA A 79 -5.27 -4.89 15.52
N LYS A 80 -6.44 -4.74 16.15
CA LYS A 80 -7.31 -5.87 16.54
C LYS A 80 -7.77 -6.68 15.33
N THR A 81 -8.06 -6.03 14.22
CA THR A 81 -8.48 -6.74 13.01
C THR A 81 -7.32 -7.51 12.42
N LEU A 82 -6.10 -6.91 12.40
CA LEU A 82 -4.91 -7.60 11.94
C LEU A 82 -4.62 -8.86 12.76
N GLU A 83 -4.80 -8.83 14.09
CA GLU A 83 -4.67 -10.02 14.96
C GLU A 83 -5.56 -11.18 14.49
N VAL A 84 -6.80 -10.86 14.12
CA VAL A 84 -7.79 -11.88 13.72
C VAL A 84 -7.50 -12.48 12.36
N ILE A 85 -7.02 -11.67 11.40
CA ILE A 85 -6.84 -12.12 10.01
C ILE A 85 -5.42 -12.62 9.70
N SER A 86 -4.47 -12.47 10.65
CA SER A 86 -3.09 -12.92 10.49
C SER A 86 -2.93 -14.40 10.83
N GLY A 87 -2.03 -15.09 10.16
CA GLY A 87 -1.68 -16.46 10.51
C GLY A 87 -1.24 -17.33 9.34
N TYR A 88 -0.80 -18.54 9.68
CA TYR A 88 -0.43 -19.55 8.69
C TYR A 88 -1.67 -20.13 8.00
N ASP A 89 -1.58 -20.23 6.68
CA ASP A 89 -2.58 -20.87 5.83
C ASP A 89 -1.86 -21.82 4.84
N PRO A 90 -2.16 -23.14 4.87
CA PRO A 90 -1.53 -24.10 3.95
C PRO A 90 -1.85 -23.82 2.48
N ASP A 91 -2.96 -23.12 2.19
CA ASP A 91 -3.39 -22.78 0.84
C ASP A 91 -2.68 -21.53 0.28
N ASP A 92 -2.00 -20.73 1.12
CA ASP A 92 -1.11 -19.65 0.68
C ASP A 92 0.34 -19.88 1.13
N PRO A 93 1.23 -20.36 0.23
CA PRO A 93 2.63 -20.63 0.56
C PRO A 93 3.41 -19.43 1.12
N ALA A 94 2.97 -18.18 0.87
CA ALA A 94 3.66 -17.01 1.42
C ALA A 94 3.55 -16.94 2.94
N THR A 95 2.50 -17.51 3.53
CA THR A 95 2.30 -17.52 4.99
C THR A 95 3.29 -18.42 5.72
N SER A 96 3.93 -19.38 5.03
CA SER A 96 4.99 -20.21 5.62
C SER A 96 6.24 -19.43 5.97
N ARG A 97 6.34 -18.17 5.55
CA ARG A 97 7.46 -17.26 5.89
C ARG A 97 7.29 -16.59 7.26
N ILE A 98 6.13 -16.70 7.88
CA ILE A 98 5.91 -16.18 9.24
C ILE A 98 6.91 -16.84 10.18
N PRO A 99 7.70 -16.08 10.96
CA PRO A 99 8.65 -16.64 11.91
C PRO A 99 7.98 -17.56 12.95
N ASP A 100 8.60 -18.68 13.30
CA ASP A 100 8.04 -19.67 14.24
C ASP A 100 7.59 -19.08 15.59
N ASN A 101 8.28 -18.04 16.07
CA ASN A 101 8.00 -17.37 17.33
C ASN A 101 7.27 -16.03 17.15
N PHE A 102 6.61 -15.82 16.01
CA PHE A 102 5.89 -14.57 15.76
C PHE A 102 4.69 -14.42 16.67
N ILE A 103 4.57 -13.24 17.29
CA ILE A 103 3.50 -12.95 18.25
C ILE A 103 2.44 -12.10 17.55
N PHE A 104 1.23 -12.64 17.42
CA PHE A 104 0.09 -11.98 16.78
C PHE A 104 -0.68 -11.08 17.78
N ASP A 105 0.03 -10.31 18.56
CA ASP A 105 -0.52 -9.33 19.49
C ASP A 105 -0.08 -7.93 19.03
N PHE A 106 -0.98 -7.23 18.34
CA PHE A 106 -0.72 -5.90 17.80
C PHE A 106 -1.43 -4.79 18.56
N SER A 107 -2.41 -5.13 19.41
CA SER A 107 -3.28 -4.15 20.08
C SER A 107 -3.02 -3.97 21.58
N SER A 108 -2.20 -4.82 22.23
CA SER A 108 -1.84 -4.65 23.64
C SER A 108 -0.85 -3.51 23.83
N ASP A 109 -0.93 -2.88 25.01
CA ASP A 109 0.02 -1.87 25.49
C ASP A 109 0.19 -0.62 24.60
N LEU A 110 -0.75 -0.35 23.70
CA LEU A 110 -0.68 0.82 22.81
C LEU A 110 -0.62 2.15 23.59
N GLU A 111 -1.27 2.20 24.75
CA GLU A 111 -1.28 3.36 25.65
C GLU A 111 0.11 3.70 26.22
N ASN A 112 1.05 2.75 26.19
CA ASN A 112 2.43 2.92 26.61
C ASN A 112 3.38 3.26 25.45
N ALA A 113 2.86 3.36 24.23
CA ALA A 113 3.66 3.69 23.07
C ALA A 113 4.28 5.09 23.16
N SER A 114 5.50 5.24 22.66
CA SER A 114 6.25 6.51 22.71
C SER A 114 7.16 6.65 21.50
N LEU A 115 7.39 7.90 21.09
CA LEU A 115 8.41 8.25 20.08
C LEU A 115 9.79 8.53 20.71
N GLU A 116 9.90 8.54 22.04
CA GLU A 116 11.16 8.83 22.73
C GLU A 116 12.27 7.88 22.28
N GLY A 117 13.38 8.44 21.80
CA GLY A 117 14.53 7.70 21.29
C GLY A 117 14.32 6.96 19.95
N LYS A 118 13.13 6.98 19.37
CA LYS A 118 12.83 6.33 18.08
C LYS A 118 13.46 7.09 16.92
N ARG A 119 13.90 6.37 15.91
CA ARG A 119 14.66 6.89 14.78
C ARG A 119 13.86 6.73 13.49
N PHE A 120 13.58 7.85 12.83
CA PHE A 120 12.77 7.88 11.60
C PHE A 120 13.62 8.33 10.42
N GLY A 121 13.61 7.55 9.34
CA GLY A 121 14.21 7.94 8.07
C GLY A 121 13.21 8.71 7.22
N LEU A 122 13.45 9.99 6.96
CA LEU A 122 12.53 10.82 6.19
C LEU A 122 12.59 10.45 4.69
N LEU A 123 11.44 10.06 4.15
CA LEU A 123 11.23 9.87 2.72
C LEU A 123 10.82 11.20 2.10
N ASP A 124 11.79 11.91 1.55
CA ASP A 124 11.62 13.20 0.88
C ASP A 124 12.27 13.15 -0.50
N SER A 125 11.65 13.80 -1.50
CA SER A 125 12.27 13.97 -2.81
C SER A 125 12.93 15.34 -2.89
N ASN A 126 14.12 15.41 -3.50
CA ASN A 126 14.86 16.69 -3.69
C ASN A 126 14.06 17.72 -4.50
N ASN A 127 13.01 17.31 -5.22
CA ASN A 127 12.16 18.17 -6.06
C ASN A 127 10.78 18.43 -5.43
N SER A 128 10.61 18.27 -4.13
CA SER A 128 9.36 18.51 -3.42
C SER A 128 8.93 19.98 -3.55
N SER A 129 7.62 20.22 -3.76
CA SER A 129 7.02 21.54 -3.75
C SER A 129 7.18 22.21 -2.37
N ASP A 130 7.05 23.54 -2.30
CA ASP A 130 7.15 24.26 -1.03
C ASP A 130 6.07 23.82 -0.03
N GLU A 131 4.88 23.44 -0.50
CA GLU A 131 3.83 22.88 0.34
C GLU A 131 4.24 21.54 0.95
N VAL A 132 4.81 20.63 0.17
CA VAL A 132 5.33 19.34 0.66
C VAL A 132 6.46 19.56 1.67
N LYS A 133 7.38 20.48 1.40
CA LYS A 133 8.44 20.84 2.35
C LYS A 133 7.89 21.40 3.67
N ARG A 134 6.83 22.21 3.59
CA ARG A 134 6.13 22.73 4.78
C ARG A 134 5.55 21.60 5.62
N LEU A 135 4.85 20.64 4.99
CA LEU A 135 4.30 19.47 5.68
C LEU A 135 5.38 18.60 6.31
N HIS A 136 6.49 18.34 5.60
CA HIS A 136 7.63 17.61 6.16
C HIS A 136 8.24 18.34 7.37
N ASN A 137 8.36 19.67 7.34
CA ASN A 137 8.88 20.42 8.49
C ASN A 137 7.96 20.34 9.72
N VAL A 138 6.63 20.30 9.52
CA VAL A 138 5.67 20.07 10.62
C VAL A 138 5.81 18.65 11.16
N LEU A 139 5.90 17.65 10.28
CA LEU A 139 6.09 16.25 10.64
C LEU A 139 7.39 16.04 11.45
N ILE A 140 8.50 16.65 11.02
CA ILE A 140 9.78 16.59 11.74
C ILE A 140 9.62 17.18 13.14
N LYS A 141 9.06 18.39 13.26
CA LYS A 141 8.85 19.04 14.56
C LYS A 141 7.94 18.21 15.48
N PHE A 142 6.91 17.58 14.93
CA PHE A 142 6.03 16.69 15.68
C PHE A 142 6.82 15.54 16.30
N ILE A 143 7.64 14.85 15.51
CA ILE A 143 8.45 13.72 15.97
C ILE A 143 9.49 14.18 17.01
N GLU A 144 10.23 15.24 16.70
CA GLU A 144 11.32 15.73 17.55
C GLU A 144 10.82 16.31 18.90
N SER A 145 9.64 16.95 18.91
CA SER A 145 9.03 17.45 20.15
C SER A 145 8.60 16.34 21.12
N ARG A 146 8.58 15.07 20.64
CA ARG A 146 8.24 13.86 21.42
C ARG A 146 9.44 12.95 21.64
N GLY A 147 10.66 13.51 21.53
CA GLY A 147 11.90 12.80 21.78
C GLY A 147 12.35 11.86 20.66
N GLY A 148 11.66 11.82 19.54
CA GLY A 148 12.08 11.07 18.35
C GLY A 148 13.19 11.79 17.59
N LEU A 149 13.89 11.05 16.73
CA LEU A 149 14.99 11.58 15.89
C LEU A 149 14.63 11.37 14.42
N VAL A 150 14.63 12.45 13.64
CA VAL A 150 14.43 12.38 12.19
C VAL A 150 15.77 12.45 11.47
N ILE A 151 16.04 11.42 10.65
CA ILE A 151 17.28 11.27 9.89
C ILE A 151 16.97 11.54 8.43
N ARG A 152 17.62 12.58 7.89
CA ARG A 152 17.68 12.79 6.45
C ARG A 152 18.84 11.98 5.92
N PHE A 153 18.62 11.24 4.85
CA PHE A 153 19.63 10.42 4.20
C PHE A 153 19.53 10.58 2.69
N ASP A 154 20.63 10.34 2.01
CA ASP A 154 20.61 10.28 0.56
C ASP A 154 19.96 8.97 0.14
N ASP A 155 18.82 9.06 -0.52
CA ASP A 155 18.09 7.90 -1.02
C ASP A 155 18.57 7.57 -2.44
N PHE A 156 19.43 6.56 -2.53
CA PHE A 156 19.98 6.08 -3.80
C PHE A 156 19.18 4.93 -4.40
N ARG A 157 18.05 4.54 -3.77
CA ARG A 157 17.19 3.51 -4.32
C ARG A 157 16.63 3.98 -5.66
N ARG A 158 16.82 3.18 -6.66
CA ARG A 158 16.12 3.36 -7.93
C ARG A 158 14.73 2.75 -7.81
N TYR A 159 13.70 3.53 -8.04
CA TYR A 159 12.36 2.98 -8.18
C TYR A 159 12.27 2.18 -9.49
N PRO A 160 12.06 0.86 -9.43
CA PRO A 160 12.11 -0.02 -10.61
C PRO A 160 10.76 -0.10 -11.34
N GLY A 161 10.15 1.05 -11.67
CA GLY A 161 8.78 1.13 -12.17
C GLY A 161 8.51 0.29 -13.43
N ASP A 162 9.44 0.26 -14.38
CA ASP A 162 9.27 -0.53 -15.60
C ASP A 162 9.36 -2.04 -15.33
N ASP A 163 10.28 -2.46 -14.46
CA ASP A 163 10.46 -3.86 -14.08
C ASP A 163 9.28 -4.33 -13.21
N GLU A 164 8.84 -3.49 -12.28
CA GLU A 164 7.64 -3.76 -11.47
C GLU A 164 6.41 -3.90 -12.37
N TYR A 165 6.12 -2.93 -13.22
CA TYR A 165 4.94 -2.94 -14.08
C TYR A 165 4.93 -4.13 -15.04
N PHE A 166 6.09 -4.54 -15.53
CA PHE A 166 6.23 -5.78 -16.28
C PHE A 166 5.90 -7.01 -15.42
N LEU A 167 6.49 -7.09 -14.21
CA LEU A 167 6.28 -8.21 -13.29
C LEU A 167 4.80 -8.36 -12.92
N LEU A 168 4.11 -7.25 -12.62
CA LEU A 168 2.68 -7.27 -12.28
C LEU A 168 1.85 -7.84 -13.44
N LYS A 169 2.09 -7.41 -14.67
CA LYS A 169 1.37 -7.93 -15.85
C LYS A 169 1.63 -9.42 -16.10
N TYR A 170 2.89 -9.84 -15.95
CA TYR A 170 3.26 -11.24 -16.08
C TYR A 170 2.59 -12.11 -15.02
N GLU A 171 2.65 -11.71 -13.76
CA GLU A 171 2.08 -12.47 -12.63
C GLU A 171 0.55 -12.45 -12.66
N PHE A 172 -0.07 -11.35 -13.11
CA PHE A 172 -1.52 -11.23 -13.23
C PHE A 172 -2.12 -12.32 -14.11
N LYS A 173 -1.63 -12.50 -15.32
CA LYS A 173 -2.15 -13.54 -16.23
C LYS A 173 -2.08 -14.93 -15.60
N HIS A 174 -0.92 -15.30 -15.09
CA HIS A 174 -0.71 -16.63 -14.51
C HIS A 174 -1.48 -16.87 -13.21
N GLY A 175 -1.55 -15.83 -12.36
CA GLY A 175 -2.29 -15.88 -11.11
C GLY A 175 -3.79 -15.97 -11.32
N LEU A 176 -4.34 -15.14 -12.22
CA LEU A 176 -5.75 -15.11 -12.53
C LEU A 176 -6.24 -16.45 -13.10
N GLU A 177 -5.51 -17.05 -14.04
CA GLU A 177 -5.92 -18.33 -14.63
C GLU A 177 -5.90 -19.47 -13.59
N ARG A 178 -4.95 -19.46 -12.66
CA ARG A 178 -4.94 -20.40 -11.53
C ARG A 178 -6.17 -20.17 -10.64
N TYR A 179 -6.41 -18.93 -10.25
CA TYR A 179 -7.58 -18.56 -9.43
C TYR A 179 -8.90 -19.01 -10.09
N LEU A 180 -9.06 -18.77 -11.39
CA LEU A 180 -10.27 -19.18 -12.12
C LEU A 180 -10.42 -20.71 -12.20
N ALA A 181 -9.30 -21.44 -12.29
CA ALA A 181 -9.32 -22.90 -12.25
C ALA A 181 -9.78 -23.43 -10.88
N ASP A 182 -9.20 -22.89 -9.80
CA ASP A 182 -9.49 -23.29 -8.41
C ASP A 182 -10.92 -22.90 -8.01
N ALA A 183 -11.39 -21.73 -8.44
CA ALA A 183 -12.76 -21.27 -8.22
C ALA A 183 -13.81 -22.00 -9.07
N ASN A 184 -13.42 -22.96 -9.90
CA ASN A 184 -14.29 -23.63 -10.84
C ASN A 184 -15.13 -22.68 -11.72
N SER A 185 -14.55 -21.55 -12.11
CA SER A 185 -15.19 -20.55 -12.98
C SER A 185 -15.54 -21.14 -14.34
N GLN A 186 -16.55 -20.59 -15.01
CA GLN A 186 -16.88 -20.94 -16.40
C GLN A 186 -15.78 -20.47 -17.37
N MET A 187 -15.24 -19.27 -17.18
CA MET A 187 -14.07 -18.78 -17.90
C MET A 187 -12.82 -19.23 -17.17
N LYS A 188 -11.83 -19.75 -17.89
CA LYS A 188 -10.59 -20.32 -17.34
C LYS A 188 -9.35 -19.52 -17.68
N THR A 189 -9.42 -18.66 -18.69
CA THR A 189 -8.27 -17.93 -19.22
C THR A 189 -8.52 -16.43 -19.29
N LEU A 190 -7.44 -15.65 -19.21
CA LEU A 190 -7.47 -14.20 -19.43
C LEU A 190 -8.01 -13.88 -20.84
N LYS A 191 -7.69 -14.70 -21.84
CA LYS A 191 -8.17 -14.54 -23.19
C LYS A 191 -9.70 -14.62 -23.28
N GLU A 192 -10.32 -15.60 -22.62
CA GLU A 192 -11.79 -15.75 -22.58
C GLU A 192 -12.46 -14.54 -21.90
N ILE A 193 -11.83 -13.97 -20.85
CA ILE A 193 -12.31 -12.74 -20.20
C ILE A 193 -12.22 -11.55 -21.15
N ILE A 194 -11.12 -11.40 -21.89
CA ILE A 194 -10.95 -10.35 -22.92
C ILE A 194 -12.05 -10.47 -23.96
N GLU A 195 -12.28 -11.65 -24.51
CA GLU A 195 -13.31 -11.91 -25.52
C GLU A 195 -14.73 -11.61 -24.98
N PHE A 196 -15.01 -12.01 -23.74
CA PHE A 196 -16.28 -11.68 -23.07
C PHE A 196 -16.48 -10.17 -22.93
N ASN A 197 -15.46 -9.44 -22.50
CA ASN A 197 -15.53 -7.99 -22.36
C ASN A 197 -15.74 -7.29 -23.70
N GLU A 198 -15.08 -7.73 -24.77
CA GLU A 198 -15.28 -7.17 -26.12
C GLU A 198 -16.70 -7.35 -26.63
N VAL A 199 -17.28 -8.54 -26.44
CA VAL A 199 -18.67 -8.81 -26.85
C VAL A 199 -19.68 -7.99 -26.04
N ASN A 200 -19.36 -7.67 -24.78
CA ASN A 200 -20.22 -6.95 -23.85
C ASN A 200 -19.75 -5.53 -23.53
N LYS A 201 -18.89 -4.92 -24.36
CA LYS A 201 -18.15 -3.68 -24.06
C LYS A 201 -18.99 -2.53 -23.56
N GLU A 202 -20.20 -2.36 -24.04
CA GLU A 202 -21.12 -1.31 -23.57
C GLU A 202 -21.49 -1.44 -22.10
N LYS A 203 -21.44 -2.66 -21.54
CA LYS A 203 -21.73 -2.94 -20.14
C LYS A 203 -20.49 -3.08 -19.28
N THR A 204 -19.44 -3.70 -19.81
CA THR A 204 -18.22 -4.03 -19.06
C THR A 204 -17.17 -2.94 -19.11
N MET A 205 -17.15 -2.13 -20.16
CA MET A 205 -16.14 -1.09 -20.41
C MET A 205 -16.79 0.25 -20.83
N PRO A 206 -17.78 0.80 -20.07
CA PRO A 206 -18.49 2.01 -20.48
C PRO A 206 -17.61 3.28 -20.43
N PHE A 207 -16.49 3.27 -19.70
CA PHE A 207 -15.60 4.42 -19.49
C PHE A 207 -14.15 4.11 -19.81
N PHE A 208 -13.65 2.92 -19.48
CA PHE A 208 -12.26 2.52 -19.62
C PHE A 208 -12.15 1.23 -20.44
N ASP A 209 -11.04 1.07 -21.14
CA ASP A 209 -10.73 -0.13 -21.91
C ASP A 209 -10.00 -1.20 -21.07
N GLN A 210 -9.58 -2.28 -21.72
CA GLN A 210 -8.83 -3.38 -21.11
C GLN A 210 -7.40 -3.53 -21.66
N GLY A 211 -6.74 -2.42 -22.02
CA GLY A 211 -5.40 -2.43 -22.59
C GLY A 211 -4.35 -3.16 -21.74
N ILE A 212 -4.52 -3.12 -20.38
CA ILE A 212 -3.65 -3.88 -19.45
C ILE A 212 -3.83 -5.39 -19.64
N PHE A 213 -5.03 -5.88 -19.89
CA PHE A 213 -5.28 -7.31 -20.12
C PHE A 213 -4.59 -7.79 -21.40
N TYR A 214 -4.68 -7.03 -22.49
CA TYR A 214 -3.96 -7.36 -23.72
C TYR A 214 -2.46 -7.41 -23.49
N SER A 215 -1.88 -6.38 -22.87
CA SER A 215 -0.45 -6.37 -22.59
C SER A 215 -0.01 -7.47 -21.60
N SER A 216 -0.86 -7.87 -20.65
CA SER A 216 -0.57 -8.99 -19.75
C SER A 216 -0.54 -10.33 -20.49
N LEU A 217 -1.44 -10.52 -21.47
CA LEU A 217 -1.48 -11.71 -22.31
C LEU A 217 -0.23 -11.78 -23.23
N GLU A 218 0.14 -10.69 -23.86
CA GLU A 218 1.32 -10.60 -24.76
C GLU A 218 2.63 -10.92 -24.03
N LEU A 219 2.79 -10.41 -22.79
CA LEU A 219 4.03 -10.54 -22.02
C LEU A 219 4.15 -11.86 -21.26
N SER A 220 3.14 -12.71 -21.26
CA SER A 220 3.07 -13.90 -20.41
C SER A 220 4.11 -14.98 -20.69
N GLU A 221 4.76 -14.97 -21.86
CA GLU A 221 5.80 -15.93 -22.23
C GLU A 221 7.23 -15.40 -22.04
N GLU A 222 7.41 -14.16 -21.58
CA GLU A 222 8.74 -13.54 -21.41
C GLU A 222 9.42 -13.98 -20.08
N HIS A 223 9.64 -15.29 -19.90
CA HIS A 223 10.13 -15.86 -18.65
C HIS A 223 11.51 -15.34 -18.21
N GLU A 224 12.43 -15.09 -19.14
CA GLU A 224 13.77 -14.57 -18.78
C GLU A 224 13.70 -13.11 -18.31
N ARG A 225 12.83 -12.31 -18.90
CA ARG A 225 12.58 -10.93 -18.46
C ARG A 225 11.94 -10.93 -17.06
N TYR A 226 11.03 -11.87 -16.79
CA TYR A 226 10.43 -12.04 -15.48
C TYR A 226 11.47 -12.34 -14.40
N LYS A 227 12.43 -13.24 -14.64
CA LYS A 227 13.51 -13.52 -13.69
C LYS A 227 14.37 -12.28 -13.41
N LYS A 228 14.67 -11.48 -14.43
CA LYS A 228 15.40 -10.20 -14.27
C LYS A 228 14.61 -9.19 -13.45
N ALA A 229 13.32 -9.02 -13.74
CA ALA A 229 12.45 -8.12 -12.99
C ALA A 229 12.38 -8.53 -11.51
N LEU A 230 12.20 -9.82 -11.19
CA LEU A 230 12.27 -10.33 -9.81
C LEU A 230 13.58 -9.97 -9.12
N GLN A 231 14.72 -10.13 -9.81
CA GLN A 231 16.01 -9.78 -9.24
C GLN A 231 16.11 -8.29 -8.91
N VAL A 232 15.63 -7.42 -9.77
CA VAL A 232 15.62 -5.96 -9.56
C VAL A 232 14.75 -5.59 -8.35
N LEU A 233 13.59 -6.23 -8.19
CA LEU A 233 12.73 -6.00 -7.02
C LEU A 233 13.40 -6.48 -5.73
N MET A 234 14.06 -7.63 -5.74
CA MET A 234 14.83 -8.13 -4.61
C MET A 234 15.99 -7.20 -4.23
N GLU A 235 16.69 -6.63 -5.21
CA GLU A 235 17.74 -5.64 -4.97
C GLU A 235 17.17 -4.38 -4.32
N THR A 236 16.02 -3.89 -4.77
CA THR A 236 15.31 -2.75 -4.17
C THR A 236 14.92 -3.02 -2.71
N LYS A 237 14.42 -4.22 -2.42
CA LYS A 237 14.14 -4.66 -1.05
C LYS A 237 15.41 -4.63 -0.18
N ASN A 238 16.49 -5.25 -0.65
CA ASN A 238 17.75 -5.31 0.08
C ASN A 238 18.33 -3.91 0.34
N GLN A 239 18.25 -3.00 -0.63
CA GLN A 239 18.65 -1.61 -0.45
C GLN A 239 17.84 -0.92 0.65
N SER A 240 16.53 -1.13 0.69
CA SER A 240 15.65 -0.56 1.72
C SER A 240 16.00 -1.10 3.12
N LEU A 241 16.19 -2.41 3.26
CA LEU A 241 16.62 -3.03 4.52
C LEU A 241 18.02 -2.57 4.96
N ASN A 242 18.95 -2.40 4.02
CA ASN A 242 20.28 -1.87 4.31
C ASN A 242 20.24 -0.44 4.84
N ILE A 243 19.34 0.41 4.34
CA ILE A 243 19.15 1.78 4.86
C ILE A 243 18.59 1.73 6.29
N LEU A 244 17.53 0.93 6.54
CA LEU A 244 16.98 0.74 7.89
C LEU A 244 18.08 0.34 8.87
N ASN A 245 18.88 -0.65 8.53
CA ASN A 245 19.95 -1.17 9.37
C ASN A 245 21.11 -0.17 9.56
N LYS A 246 21.60 0.44 8.46
CA LYS A 246 22.72 1.39 8.48
C LYS A 246 22.46 2.59 9.39
N TYR A 247 21.26 3.13 9.33
CA TYR A 247 20.88 4.30 10.13
C TYR A 247 20.16 3.90 11.43
N LYS A 248 19.99 2.61 11.70
CA LYS A 248 19.27 2.06 12.86
C LYS A 248 17.88 2.69 12.99
N LEU A 249 17.13 2.69 11.89
CA LEU A 249 15.80 3.28 11.86
C LEU A 249 14.76 2.32 12.46
N ASP A 250 13.84 2.87 13.23
CA ASP A 250 12.63 2.15 13.65
C ASP A 250 11.61 2.10 12.53
N ALA A 251 11.53 3.15 11.70
CA ALA A 251 10.70 3.22 10.50
C ALA A 251 11.21 4.27 9.51
N PHE A 252 10.87 4.11 8.25
CA PHE A 252 10.77 5.26 7.34
C PHE A 252 9.49 6.03 7.65
N VAL A 253 9.52 7.34 7.43
CA VAL A 253 8.37 8.23 7.57
C VAL A 253 8.27 9.18 6.38
N GLY A 254 7.05 9.44 5.92
CA GLY A 254 6.81 10.36 4.81
C GLY A 254 5.32 10.61 4.58
N LEU A 255 4.99 11.44 3.60
CA LEU A 255 3.60 11.69 3.22
C LEU A 255 3.11 10.53 2.34
N THR A 256 1.92 9.99 2.64
CA THR A 256 1.42 8.78 1.98
C THR A 256 1.05 9.03 0.53
N ARG A 257 0.16 10.00 0.28
CA ARG A 257 -0.33 10.35 -1.06
C ARG A 257 -0.84 11.79 -1.07
N GLY A 258 -0.71 12.46 -2.20
CA GLY A 258 -1.24 13.80 -2.45
C GLY A 258 -2.75 13.88 -2.27
N PRO A 259 -3.32 15.08 -2.23
CA PRO A 259 -4.76 15.25 -2.01
C PRO A 259 -5.59 14.57 -3.10
N ALA A 260 -6.87 14.33 -2.82
CA ALA A 260 -7.81 13.83 -3.80
C ALA A 260 -7.88 14.77 -5.02
N TRP A 261 -7.92 14.19 -6.21
CA TRP A 261 -8.06 14.88 -7.49
C TRP A 261 -9.47 14.73 -8.05
N ARG A 262 -9.83 15.58 -8.99
CA ARG A 262 -11.15 15.49 -9.65
C ARG A 262 -11.21 14.27 -10.55
N ILE A 263 -12.37 13.64 -10.64
CA ILE A 263 -12.60 12.56 -11.60
C ILE A 263 -12.71 13.21 -13.00
N ASP A 264 -11.88 12.72 -13.93
CA ASP A 264 -11.96 13.09 -15.35
C ASP A 264 -12.27 11.83 -16.18
N TYR A 265 -13.49 11.74 -16.66
CA TYR A 265 -13.93 10.61 -17.49
C TYR A 265 -13.40 10.65 -18.92
N ASN A 266 -12.85 11.77 -19.37
CA ASN A 266 -12.31 11.94 -20.73
C ASN A 266 -10.78 11.80 -20.76
N GLY A 267 -10.07 12.46 -19.83
CA GLY A 267 -8.61 12.43 -19.75
C GLY A 267 -8.05 11.29 -18.90
N GLY A 268 -8.88 10.74 -18.01
CA GLY A 268 -8.50 9.70 -17.08
C GLY A 268 -7.72 10.20 -15.85
N ASP A 269 -7.46 9.30 -14.91
CA ASP A 269 -6.84 9.61 -13.62
C ASP A 269 -5.43 10.18 -13.73
N MET A 270 -4.64 9.77 -14.73
CA MET A 270 -3.27 10.26 -14.90
C MET A 270 -3.25 11.76 -15.18
N VAL A 271 -4.13 12.23 -16.08
CA VAL A 271 -4.26 13.66 -16.42
C VAL A 271 -4.81 14.45 -15.24
N ALA A 272 -5.88 13.95 -14.61
CA ALA A 272 -6.52 14.62 -13.49
C ALA A 272 -5.59 14.73 -12.26
N ALA A 273 -4.75 13.73 -12.03
CA ALA A 273 -3.80 13.73 -10.91
C ALA A 273 -2.64 14.74 -11.07
N GLU A 274 -2.36 15.22 -12.30
CA GLU A 274 -1.35 16.27 -12.54
C GLU A 274 -1.77 17.64 -11.97
N GLU A 275 -3.07 17.85 -11.73
CA GLU A 275 -3.60 19.11 -11.17
C GLU A 275 -3.33 19.28 -9.66
N VAL A 276 -2.86 18.24 -8.98
CA VAL A 276 -2.61 18.26 -7.53
C VAL A 276 -1.14 17.97 -7.21
N PRO A 277 -0.63 18.42 -6.05
CA PRO A 277 0.74 18.12 -5.63
C PRO A 277 1.00 16.60 -5.64
N SER A 278 2.00 16.17 -6.42
CA SER A 278 2.39 14.76 -6.50
C SER A 278 3.43 14.42 -5.44
N PHE A 279 3.08 13.50 -4.55
CA PHE A 279 3.98 12.87 -3.58
C PHE A 279 3.46 11.48 -3.20
N GLY A 280 4.34 10.63 -2.70
CA GLY A 280 3.96 9.29 -2.24
C GLY A 280 5.13 8.52 -1.67
N SER A 281 4.91 7.84 -0.57
CA SER A 281 5.95 7.10 0.15
C SER A 281 5.84 5.58 0.07
N GLY A 282 4.66 5.03 -0.31
CA GLY A 282 4.36 3.60 -0.18
C GLY A 282 4.97 2.66 -1.21
N GLY A 283 5.38 3.17 -2.39
CA GLY A 283 5.79 2.31 -3.51
C GLY A 283 6.94 1.34 -3.18
N PHE A 284 7.95 1.79 -2.44
CA PHE A 284 9.05 0.90 -2.02
C PHE A 284 8.60 -0.18 -1.03
N ALA A 285 7.62 0.14 -0.16
CA ALA A 285 7.05 -0.85 0.75
C ALA A 285 6.31 -1.95 -0.01
N ALA A 286 5.56 -1.58 -1.06
CA ALA A 286 4.85 -2.50 -1.93
C ALA A 286 5.84 -3.45 -2.65
N ILE A 287 6.82 -2.89 -3.37
CA ILE A 287 7.83 -3.64 -4.11
C ILE A 287 8.66 -4.56 -3.22
N ALA A 288 9.02 -4.08 -2.03
CA ALA A 288 9.84 -4.83 -1.08
C ALA A 288 9.03 -5.82 -0.22
N GLY A 289 7.70 -5.81 -0.29
CA GLY A 289 6.83 -6.63 0.56
C GLY A 289 6.87 -6.23 2.04
N LEU A 290 7.31 -5.01 2.37
CA LEU A 290 7.46 -4.50 3.73
C LEU A 290 6.14 -3.99 4.31
N PRO A 291 5.93 -4.06 5.62
CA PRO A 291 4.75 -3.52 6.28
C PRO A 291 4.71 -2.00 6.17
N HIS A 292 3.51 -1.46 5.95
CA HIS A 292 3.25 -0.04 5.79
C HIS A 292 1.91 0.32 6.43
N ILE A 293 1.93 1.23 7.39
CA ILE A 293 0.71 1.82 7.95
C ILE A 293 0.60 3.28 7.53
N THR A 294 -0.60 3.71 7.12
CA THR A 294 -0.92 5.11 6.87
C THR A 294 -1.94 5.61 7.88
N ILE A 295 -1.72 6.82 8.38
CA ILE A 295 -2.53 7.47 9.40
C ILE A 295 -2.95 8.85 8.85
N PRO A 296 -4.22 9.27 8.94
CA PRO A 296 -4.61 10.65 8.61
C PRO A 296 -3.85 11.61 9.53
N PHE A 297 -3.21 12.64 8.96
CA PHE A 297 -2.36 13.51 9.75
C PHE A 297 -2.38 14.98 9.32
N PHE A 298 -2.58 15.26 8.04
CA PHE A 298 -2.62 16.62 7.49
C PHE A 298 -3.86 16.84 6.65
N GLN A 299 -4.06 18.11 6.26
CA GLN A 299 -5.02 18.50 5.24
C GLN A 299 -4.39 19.50 4.27
N ILE A 300 -4.73 19.37 2.99
CA ILE A 300 -4.50 20.36 1.95
C ILE A 300 -5.87 20.74 1.37
N ALA A 301 -6.25 22.01 1.44
CA ALA A 301 -7.55 22.49 0.94
C ALA A 301 -8.76 21.65 1.40
N LYS A 302 -8.77 21.19 2.64
CA LYS A 302 -9.79 20.32 3.29
C LYS A 302 -9.72 18.83 2.87
N PHE A 303 -8.79 18.42 2.05
CA PHE A 303 -8.57 17.02 1.72
C PHE A 303 -7.58 16.40 2.68
N PRO A 304 -7.89 15.22 3.24
CA PRO A 304 -6.97 14.51 4.12
C PRO A 304 -5.66 14.13 3.41
N ILE A 305 -4.58 14.14 4.16
CA ILE A 305 -3.26 13.64 3.76
C ILE A 305 -2.75 12.70 4.85
N GLY A 306 -2.44 11.46 4.46
CA GLY A 306 -1.87 10.49 5.38
C GLY A 306 -0.36 10.67 5.58
N VAL A 307 0.10 10.24 6.74
CA VAL A 307 1.51 9.98 7.03
C VAL A 307 1.74 8.47 6.96
N SER A 308 2.79 8.08 6.27
CA SER A 308 3.26 6.70 6.13
C SER A 308 4.32 6.38 7.17
N LEU A 309 4.20 5.23 7.82
CA LEU A 309 5.27 4.57 8.55
C LEU A 309 5.54 3.22 7.89
N ILE A 310 6.80 2.97 7.51
CA ILE A 310 7.22 1.75 6.80
C ILE A 310 8.38 1.12 7.56
N GLY A 311 8.26 -0.15 7.93
CA GLY A 311 9.23 -0.87 8.73
C GLY A 311 9.93 -2.01 7.98
N GLU A 312 10.73 -2.75 8.72
CA GLU A 312 11.27 -4.03 8.24
C GLU A 312 10.20 -5.14 8.25
N GLU A 313 10.45 -6.25 7.58
CA GLU A 313 9.50 -7.38 7.59
C GLU A 313 9.20 -7.81 9.03
N TRP A 314 7.94 -8.11 9.30
CA TRP A 314 7.44 -8.61 10.60
C TRP A 314 7.51 -7.59 11.75
N SER A 315 7.58 -6.28 11.42
CA SER A 315 7.60 -5.20 12.42
C SER A 315 6.24 -4.51 12.62
N GLU A 316 5.14 -5.19 12.30
CA GLU A 316 3.78 -4.64 12.38
C GLU A 316 3.46 -4.05 13.74
N LYS A 317 3.75 -4.76 14.84
CA LYS A 317 3.51 -4.26 16.20
C LYS A 317 4.20 -2.93 16.44
N LYS A 318 5.50 -2.83 16.12
CA LYS A 318 6.27 -1.58 16.24
C LYS A 318 5.64 -0.44 15.44
N LEU A 319 5.25 -0.69 14.18
CA LEU A 319 4.61 0.33 13.35
C LEU A 319 3.25 0.78 13.90
N ILE A 320 2.46 -0.14 14.42
CA ILE A 320 1.16 0.13 15.02
C ILE A 320 1.33 0.96 16.31
N GLU A 321 2.29 0.62 17.18
CA GLU A 321 2.63 1.42 18.36
C GLU A 321 3.02 2.84 17.99
N LEU A 322 3.92 3.01 17.00
CA LEU A 322 4.29 4.34 16.51
C LEU A 322 3.08 5.09 15.94
N ALA A 323 2.29 4.43 15.11
CA ALA A 323 1.08 4.99 14.51
C ALA A 323 0.05 5.43 15.55
N TYR A 324 -0.08 4.69 16.65
CA TYR A 324 -0.97 5.04 17.74
C TYR A 324 -0.60 6.38 18.39
N VAL A 325 0.69 6.66 18.58
CA VAL A 325 1.14 7.97 19.09
C VAL A 325 0.78 9.09 18.12
N PHE A 326 0.96 8.86 16.80
CA PHE A 326 0.56 9.84 15.79
C PHE A 326 -0.95 10.11 15.82
N GLU A 327 -1.77 9.08 16.00
CA GLU A 327 -3.22 9.21 16.06
C GLU A 327 -3.69 9.96 17.30
N GLN A 328 -3.17 9.61 18.50
CA GLN A 328 -3.64 10.19 19.76
C GLN A 328 -3.28 11.67 19.92
N GLU A 329 -2.24 12.11 19.28
CA GLU A 329 -1.70 13.45 19.44
C GLU A 329 -1.96 14.35 18.22
N ASN A 330 -2.74 13.86 17.28
CA ASN A 330 -3.18 14.62 16.13
C ASN A 330 -4.50 15.34 16.46
N GLU A 331 -4.55 16.65 16.25
CA GLU A 331 -5.73 17.49 16.47
C GLU A 331 -6.73 17.45 15.28
N PHE A 332 -6.77 16.34 14.54
CA PHE A 332 -7.70 16.15 13.42
C PHE A 332 -9.08 15.73 13.87
#